data_0d6f18f4acc1ad5e814d38a8ac6e72c9
#
_entry.id   0d6f18f4acc1ad5e814d38a8ac6e72c9
#
_cell.length_a   1.000
_cell.length_b   1.000
_cell.length_c   1.000
_cell.angle_alpha   90.00
_cell.angle_beta   90.00
_cell.angle_gamma   90.00
#
_symmetry.space_group_name_H-M   'P 1'
#
loop_
_entity.id
_entity.type
_entity.pdbx_description
1 polymer ?
#
loop_
_entity_poly.entity_id
_entity_poly.type
_entity_poly.pdbx_seq_one_letter_code
_entity_poly.pdbx_strand_id
1 'polypeptide(L)'
;MRRVDLGRLSVWLFGGLGEIGGNQVLLYTEEGGLLLDFGRPFGRWGAYFTEFLSPRTSGLGLRDLLFLRLLPPVPGLYRDGTGDTLLPTELERELLGGLPLDGGKVLALLLSHAHLDHTGSVGYLRQDLPVVTTAATAAIVKAMQDTAQAGVDGEAAYLSPRLPKGDTGLLEGDRKRYLRRPYRLWGRLRAFPHRSPAVQKTLEGHPWEEASSPLALGPFRVEALPVDHSVPGAAAFAVETPEGLVVYTGDLRRHGRWGAKTEAFLRALEGREVFLLLVEGTRLGEPGRARTEKEVKQALHAEVARWEGAPVVVDFAPRNLERLLSCLEVAREVGRRLVVTAKDAYLLWGLAEAEPDPWERVLGEVLVLKEDKNRTSGWERALWDEAPVQGASPEEVAQDLGSYLLALGFYEVNRLLDLRLLERKAGRVPRRGAYIFSNSYWADQEQILDLEVLLAWLQRLDFHLLPEGLARLPRDPAGVQNPFHTSGHAPESDLL
;
A
#
# COMPACT_ATOMS: atom_id res chain seq x y z
N MET A 1 10.34 20.00 -7.61
CA MET A 1 9.90 20.81 -6.46
C MET A 1 9.35 22.14 -6.94
N ARG A 2 8.15 22.51 -6.50
CA ARG A 2 7.51 23.82 -6.78
C ARG A 2 6.97 24.42 -5.50
N ARG A 3 6.89 25.76 -5.43
CA ARG A 3 6.28 26.53 -4.34
C ARG A 3 5.22 27.45 -4.91
N VAL A 4 4.09 27.56 -4.19
CA VAL A 4 3.02 28.53 -4.48
C VAL A 4 2.75 29.29 -3.19
N ASP A 5 2.88 30.63 -3.24
CA ASP A 5 2.59 31.49 -2.11
C ASP A 5 1.16 32.04 -2.24
N LEU A 6 0.38 31.87 -1.20
CA LEU A 6 -1.04 32.20 -1.13
C LEU A 6 -1.30 32.96 0.18
N GLY A 7 -0.87 34.23 0.25
CA GLY A 7 -0.98 35.04 1.46
C GLY A 7 -0.09 34.50 2.59
N ARG A 8 -0.70 34.12 3.73
CA ARG A 8 -0.02 33.51 4.88
C ARG A 8 0.25 32.02 4.71
N LEU A 9 -0.35 31.38 3.69
CA LEU A 9 -0.15 29.97 3.35
C LEU A 9 0.86 29.84 2.22
N SER A 10 1.85 28.99 2.35
CA SER A 10 2.67 28.51 1.24
C SER A 10 2.44 27.02 1.02
N VAL A 11 2.33 26.63 -0.24
CA VAL A 11 2.16 25.23 -0.66
C VAL A 11 3.44 24.78 -1.34
N TRP A 12 4.07 23.75 -0.79
CA TRP A 12 5.29 23.17 -1.30
C TRP A 12 5.01 21.80 -1.89
N LEU A 13 5.23 21.66 -3.17
CA LEU A 13 5.07 20.40 -3.93
C LEU A 13 6.46 19.79 -4.12
N PHE A 14 6.85 18.88 -3.23
CA PHE A 14 8.15 18.21 -3.29
C PHE A 14 8.15 17.03 -4.27
N GLY A 15 7.00 16.38 -4.44
CA GLY A 15 6.76 15.27 -5.35
C GLY A 15 5.29 15.12 -5.72
N GLY A 16 5.00 14.23 -6.66
CA GLY A 16 3.65 13.97 -7.19
C GLY A 16 3.21 14.89 -8.32
N LEU A 17 3.92 15.98 -8.60
CA LEU A 17 3.54 16.92 -9.65
C LEU A 17 4.20 16.54 -11.00
N GLY A 18 3.39 16.11 -11.98
CA GLY A 18 3.87 15.72 -13.31
C GLY A 18 4.63 14.38 -13.30
N GLU A 19 4.39 13.56 -12.30
CA GLU A 19 4.93 12.20 -12.17
C GLU A 19 3.89 11.29 -11.52
N ILE A 20 4.01 9.99 -11.71
CA ILE A 20 3.18 8.99 -11.02
C ILE A 20 3.84 8.65 -9.69
N GLY A 21 3.07 8.80 -8.62
CA GLY A 21 3.51 8.53 -7.25
C GLY A 21 4.42 9.59 -6.65
N GLY A 22 4.92 9.31 -5.45
CA GLY A 22 5.79 10.21 -4.70
C GLY A 22 5.09 11.44 -4.17
N ASN A 23 3.81 11.33 -3.84
CA ASN A 23 3.04 12.44 -3.30
C ASN A 23 3.66 12.94 -2.01
N GLN A 24 4.17 14.17 -2.03
CA GLN A 24 4.82 14.85 -0.92
C GLN A 24 4.48 16.34 -1.01
N VAL A 25 3.42 16.76 -0.32
CA VAL A 25 2.96 18.14 -0.31
C VAL A 25 3.01 18.71 1.11
N LEU A 26 3.48 19.92 1.28
CA LEU A 26 3.50 20.63 2.56
C LEU A 26 2.69 21.91 2.46
N LEU A 27 1.63 22.00 3.27
CA LEU A 27 0.96 23.25 3.60
C LEU A 27 1.72 23.88 4.75
N TYR A 28 2.20 25.13 4.58
CA TYR A 28 3.07 25.75 5.57
C TYR A 28 2.70 27.19 5.83
N THR A 29 2.63 27.54 7.12
CA THR A 29 2.45 28.91 7.64
C THR A 29 3.56 29.23 8.64
N GLU A 30 3.65 30.46 9.12
CA GLU A 30 4.59 30.82 10.19
C GLU A 30 4.33 30.07 11.50
N GLU A 31 3.06 29.68 11.74
CA GLU A 31 2.60 29.01 12.97
C GLU A 31 2.75 27.48 12.92
N GLY A 32 2.94 26.90 11.74
CA GLY A 32 3.11 25.45 11.58
C GLY A 32 2.84 24.96 10.17
N GLY A 33 3.04 23.66 9.95
CA GLY A 33 2.82 23.01 8.67
C GLY A 33 2.12 21.66 8.77
N LEU A 34 1.47 21.23 7.69
CA LEU A 34 0.90 19.89 7.51
C LEU A 34 1.48 19.24 6.27
N LEU A 35 2.05 18.05 6.41
CA LEU A 35 2.37 17.19 5.27
C LEU A 35 1.10 16.49 4.79
N LEU A 36 0.91 16.44 3.48
CA LEU A 36 -0.11 15.65 2.78
C LEU A 36 0.63 14.55 2.03
N ASP A 37 0.53 13.34 2.52
CA ASP A 37 1.28 12.15 2.11
C ASP A 37 2.82 12.32 2.15
N PHE A 38 3.53 11.21 2.17
CA PHE A 38 4.99 11.22 2.08
C PHE A 38 5.45 9.94 1.39
N GLY A 39 5.21 9.89 0.09
CA GLY A 39 5.33 8.71 -0.75
C GLY A 39 6.69 8.51 -1.41
N ARG A 40 6.83 7.34 -2.06
CA ARG A 40 7.99 7.02 -2.89
C ARG A 40 7.73 7.48 -4.33
N PRO A 41 8.61 8.29 -4.94
CA PRO A 41 8.48 8.73 -6.33
C PRO A 41 8.96 7.63 -7.28
N PHE A 42 8.07 6.78 -7.80
CA PHE A 42 8.42 5.60 -8.58
C PHE A 42 9.30 5.91 -9.80
N GLY A 43 8.92 6.87 -10.64
CA GLY A 43 9.69 7.22 -11.84
C GLY A 43 11.08 7.75 -11.53
N ARG A 44 11.19 8.70 -10.58
CA ARG A 44 12.49 9.23 -10.15
C ARG A 44 13.32 8.19 -9.40
N TRP A 45 12.67 7.31 -8.62
CA TRP A 45 13.33 6.21 -7.93
C TRP A 45 13.98 5.26 -8.92
N GLY A 46 13.25 4.80 -9.93
CA GLY A 46 13.72 3.89 -10.97
C GLY A 46 14.87 4.46 -11.83
N ALA A 47 15.09 5.79 -11.82
CA ALA A 47 16.26 6.39 -12.48
C ALA A 47 17.57 6.14 -11.74
N TYR A 48 17.53 5.80 -10.44
CA TYR A 48 18.71 5.64 -9.59
C TYR A 48 18.85 4.26 -8.96
N PHE A 49 17.74 3.53 -8.81
CA PHE A 49 17.72 2.25 -8.11
C PHE A 49 17.06 1.18 -8.97
N THR A 50 17.50 -0.07 -8.75
CA THR A 50 17.02 -1.27 -9.42
C THR A 50 16.84 -2.36 -8.36
N GLU A 51 16.49 -3.58 -8.79
CA GLU A 51 16.41 -4.75 -7.90
C GLU A 51 17.71 -4.98 -7.09
N PHE A 52 18.88 -4.75 -7.73
CA PHE A 52 20.20 -5.00 -7.13
C PHE A 52 20.91 -3.74 -6.62
N LEU A 53 20.43 -2.57 -6.96
CA LEU A 53 20.95 -1.28 -6.48
C LEU A 53 19.84 -0.56 -5.72
N SER A 54 19.88 -0.62 -4.40
CA SER A 54 18.91 0.03 -3.51
C SER A 54 19.61 1.07 -2.62
N PRO A 55 18.86 1.99 -1.99
CA PRO A 55 19.43 2.85 -0.95
C PRO A 55 20.09 2.02 0.13
N ARG A 56 21.23 2.50 0.63
CA ARG A 56 22.00 1.78 1.64
C ARG A 56 21.21 1.65 2.95
N THR A 57 20.76 0.46 3.26
CA THR A 57 19.82 0.18 4.35
C THR A 57 20.41 0.28 5.75
N SER A 58 21.73 0.20 5.90
CA SER A 58 22.48 0.27 7.17
C SER A 58 22.63 1.70 7.73
N GLY A 59 21.63 2.55 7.53
CA GLY A 59 21.56 3.90 8.07
C GLY A 59 22.08 5.00 7.14
N LEU A 60 22.61 4.66 5.98
CA LEU A 60 23.07 5.65 4.99
C LEU A 60 22.03 5.95 3.91
N GLY A 61 20.88 5.28 3.91
CA GLY A 61 19.84 5.43 2.90
C GLY A 61 19.25 6.85 2.84
N LEU A 62 19.12 7.55 3.98
CA LEU A 62 18.65 8.94 4.00
C LEU A 62 19.61 9.87 3.29
N ARG A 63 20.92 9.68 3.45
CA ARG A 63 21.98 10.42 2.72
C ARG A 63 21.79 10.29 1.21
N ASP A 64 21.62 9.06 0.73
CA ASP A 64 21.43 8.79 -0.70
C ASP A 64 20.20 9.50 -1.24
N LEU A 65 19.08 9.40 -0.54
CA LEU A 65 17.81 10.00 -0.97
C LEU A 65 17.83 11.54 -0.95
N LEU A 66 18.48 12.15 0.04
CA LEU A 66 18.65 13.59 0.10
C LEU A 66 19.56 14.10 -1.03
N PHE A 67 20.69 13.43 -1.25
CA PHE A 67 21.62 13.78 -2.33
C PHE A 67 20.97 13.69 -3.71
N LEU A 68 20.18 12.63 -3.95
CA LEU A 68 19.47 12.40 -5.21
C LEU A 68 18.19 13.23 -5.34
N ARG A 69 17.85 14.05 -4.34
CA ARG A 69 16.63 14.87 -4.31
C ARG A 69 15.34 14.06 -4.43
N LEU A 70 15.36 12.82 -3.96
CA LEU A 70 14.17 11.97 -3.83
C LEU A 70 13.37 12.30 -2.56
N LEU A 71 14.03 12.92 -1.58
CA LEU A 71 13.43 13.52 -0.39
C LEU A 71 13.77 15.02 -0.31
N PRO A 72 12.86 15.86 0.23
CA PRO A 72 13.07 17.29 0.35
C PRO A 72 14.13 17.62 1.41
N PRO A 73 15.05 18.58 1.15
CA PRO A 73 16.13 18.92 2.07
C PRO A 73 15.65 19.87 3.20
N VAL A 74 14.67 19.45 3.99
CA VAL A 74 14.05 20.27 5.06
C VAL A 74 14.67 19.92 6.41
N PRO A 75 15.43 20.85 7.05
CA PRO A 75 15.97 20.66 8.39
C PRO A 75 14.87 20.37 9.42
N GLY A 76 15.13 19.47 10.38
CA GLY A 76 14.18 19.13 11.45
C GLY A 76 13.00 18.24 11.03
N LEU A 77 12.93 17.81 9.76
CA LEU A 77 11.86 16.94 9.28
C LEU A 77 12.12 15.46 9.53
N TYR A 78 13.39 15.07 9.56
CA TYR A 78 13.84 13.68 9.59
C TYR A 78 14.22 13.21 10.98
N ARG A 79 14.41 11.90 11.13
CA ARG A 79 14.84 11.25 12.38
C ARG A 79 16.26 11.72 12.74
N ASP A 80 16.36 12.63 13.70
CA ASP A 80 17.61 13.17 14.26
C ASP A 80 17.37 13.59 15.72
N GLY A 81 17.00 12.65 16.56
CA GLY A 81 16.68 12.86 17.97
C GLY A 81 17.52 12.02 18.93
N THR A 82 17.37 12.28 20.23
CA THR A 82 18.01 11.51 21.28
C THR A 82 17.52 10.06 21.24
N GLY A 83 18.44 9.12 21.02
CA GLY A 83 18.13 7.68 20.99
C GLY A 83 17.64 7.15 19.65
N ASP A 84 17.51 8.00 18.61
CA ASP A 84 17.17 7.60 17.25
C ASP A 84 17.61 8.66 16.24
N THR A 85 18.56 8.35 15.35
CA THR A 85 19.00 9.26 14.29
C THR A 85 19.24 8.53 12.97
N LEU A 86 18.95 9.18 11.86
CA LEU A 86 19.38 8.80 10.50
C LEU A 86 20.41 9.76 9.93
N LEU A 87 20.89 10.72 10.72
CA LEU A 87 21.86 11.76 10.38
C LEU A 87 23.08 11.67 11.30
N PRO A 88 23.90 10.60 11.20
CA PRO A 88 24.95 10.31 12.16
C PRO A 88 26.14 11.27 12.11
N THR A 89 26.33 12.00 11.00
CA THR A 89 27.47 12.92 10.81
C THR A 89 27.01 14.27 10.27
N GLU A 90 27.92 15.27 10.30
CA GLU A 90 27.65 16.59 9.69
C GLU A 90 27.42 16.49 8.18
N LEU A 91 28.00 15.50 7.50
CA LEU A 91 27.84 15.30 6.05
C LEU A 91 26.37 15.14 5.63
N GLU A 92 25.58 14.41 6.43
CA GLU A 92 24.13 14.29 6.16
C GLU A 92 23.41 15.60 6.44
N ARG A 93 23.81 16.31 7.50
CA ARG A 93 23.18 17.59 7.87
C ARG A 93 23.45 18.68 6.84
N GLU A 94 24.64 18.67 6.19
CA GLU A 94 24.95 19.58 5.09
C GLU A 94 24.07 19.41 3.86
N LEU A 95 23.46 18.21 3.69
CA LEU A 95 22.49 17.98 2.61
C LEU A 95 21.11 18.62 2.89
N LEU A 96 20.86 19.04 4.13
CA LEU A 96 19.65 19.74 4.54
C LEU A 96 19.82 21.25 4.36
N GLY A 97 18.74 21.94 4.07
CA GLY A 97 18.73 23.39 3.96
C GLY A 97 18.53 23.91 2.53
N GLY A 98 18.73 25.20 2.35
CA GLY A 98 18.47 25.91 1.10
C GLY A 98 16.99 26.22 0.85
N LEU A 99 16.10 25.81 1.77
CA LEU A 99 14.68 26.17 1.76
C LEU A 99 14.35 26.97 3.02
N PRO A 100 13.45 27.99 2.93
CA PRO A 100 13.01 28.76 4.10
C PRO A 100 11.93 27.97 4.87
N LEU A 101 12.29 26.76 5.30
CA LEU A 101 11.41 25.83 6.00
C LEU A 101 12.08 25.26 7.25
N ASP A 102 11.27 25.09 8.28
CA ASP A 102 11.63 24.41 9.52
C ASP A 102 10.72 23.17 9.68
N GLY A 103 11.26 21.99 9.46
CA GLY A 103 10.56 20.74 9.65
C GLY A 103 10.13 20.47 11.09
N GLY A 104 10.80 21.11 12.08
CA GLY A 104 10.37 21.10 13.48
C GLY A 104 9.00 21.72 13.71
N LYS A 105 8.58 22.63 12.84
CA LYS A 105 7.24 23.24 12.86
C LYS A 105 6.16 22.40 12.16
N VAL A 106 6.50 21.30 11.48
CA VAL A 106 5.49 20.40 10.89
C VAL A 106 4.74 19.69 12.01
N LEU A 107 3.44 19.85 12.06
CA LEU A 107 2.57 19.43 13.16
C LEU A 107 2.07 17.99 13.00
N ALA A 108 1.84 17.55 11.76
CA ALA A 108 1.37 16.20 11.44
C ALA A 108 1.62 15.84 9.97
N LEU A 109 1.59 14.53 9.70
CA LEU A 109 1.40 13.96 8.38
C LEU A 109 -0.06 13.53 8.23
N LEU A 110 -0.79 14.07 7.26
CA LEU A 110 -2.09 13.58 6.83
C LEU A 110 -1.85 12.51 5.77
N LEU A 111 -2.18 11.26 6.08
CA LEU A 111 -1.96 10.13 5.19
C LEU A 111 -3.28 9.69 4.56
N SER A 112 -3.41 9.89 3.24
CA SER A 112 -4.65 9.64 2.49
C SER A 112 -5.01 8.16 2.41
N HIS A 113 -4.05 7.30 2.10
CA HIS A 113 -4.24 5.85 1.99
C HIS A 113 -2.91 5.07 2.04
N ALA A 114 -2.98 3.74 1.94
CA ALA A 114 -1.85 2.86 2.26
C ALA A 114 -0.98 2.43 1.08
N HIS A 115 -1.10 3.05 -0.10
CA HIS A 115 -0.19 2.73 -1.21
C HIS A 115 1.22 3.28 -0.99
N LEU A 116 2.22 2.68 -1.63
CA LEU A 116 3.63 2.96 -1.41
C LEU A 116 4.03 4.36 -1.90
N ASP A 117 3.41 4.84 -2.94
CA ASP A 117 3.56 6.18 -3.50
C ASP A 117 2.98 7.30 -2.61
N HIS A 118 2.30 6.92 -1.52
CA HIS A 118 1.81 7.82 -0.46
C HIS A 118 2.48 7.54 0.90
N THR A 119 2.95 6.31 1.15
CA THR A 119 3.54 5.91 2.45
C THR A 119 5.03 5.65 2.42
N GLY A 120 5.62 5.40 1.25
CA GLY A 120 6.92 4.74 1.10
C GLY A 120 8.14 5.51 1.57
N SER A 121 7.96 6.74 2.07
CA SER A 121 9.05 7.53 2.68
C SER A 121 8.74 7.95 4.12
N VAL A 122 7.61 7.54 4.69
CA VAL A 122 7.18 7.89 6.06
C VAL A 122 8.20 7.44 7.11
N GLY A 123 8.87 6.32 6.89
CA GLY A 123 9.88 5.77 7.80
C GLY A 123 11.06 6.69 8.09
N TYR A 124 11.35 7.65 7.21
CA TYR A 124 12.43 8.63 7.37
C TYR A 124 12.04 9.83 8.24
N LEU A 125 10.72 10.11 8.38
CA LEU A 125 10.24 11.26 9.15
C LEU A 125 10.54 11.09 10.65
N ARG A 126 10.76 12.21 11.34
CA ARG A 126 11.05 12.22 12.78
C ARG A 126 10.00 11.40 13.56
N GLN A 127 10.46 10.77 14.63
CA GLN A 127 9.69 9.79 15.39
C GLN A 127 8.41 10.37 16.03
N ASP A 128 8.50 11.60 16.50
CA ASP A 128 7.43 12.29 17.24
C ASP A 128 6.37 12.92 16.35
N LEU A 129 6.57 12.93 15.02
CA LEU A 129 5.58 13.45 14.06
C LEU A 129 4.37 12.54 14.00
N PRO A 130 3.18 13.00 14.45
CA PRO A 130 1.98 12.19 14.38
C PRO A 130 1.53 11.97 12.93
N VAL A 131 1.09 10.75 12.63
CA VAL A 131 0.38 10.40 11.41
C VAL A 131 -1.11 10.43 11.68
N VAL A 132 -1.84 11.17 10.88
CA VAL A 132 -3.30 11.29 10.98
C VAL A 132 -3.93 10.64 9.76
N THR A 133 -4.76 9.63 9.97
CA THR A 133 -5.34 8.82 8.89
C THR A 133 -6.58 8.07 9.36
N THR A 134 -7.19 7.26 8.49
CA THR A 134 -8.27 6.34 8.86
C THR A 134 -7.74 5.10 9.59
N ALA A 135 -8.56 4.50 10.43
CA ALA A 135 -8.21 3.26 11.13
C ALA A 135 -7.86 2.12 10.15
N ALA A 136 -8.59 2.00 9.04
CA ALA A 136 -8.31 0.99 8.01
C ALA A 136 -6.95 1.23 7.32
N THR A 137 -6.63 2.46 6.94
CA THR A 137 -5.32 2.80 6.38
C THR A 137 -4.19 2.46 7.35
N ALA A 138 -4.32 2.82 8.63
CA ALA A 138 -3.32 2.51 9.66
C ALA A 138 -3.14 0.99 9.86
N ALA A 139 -4.24 0.23 9.84
CA ALA A 139 -4.20 -1.24 9.93
C ALA A 139 -3.43 -1.86 8.75
N ILE A 140 -3.69 -1.40 7.53
CA ILE A 140 -3.00 -1.86 6.32
C ILE A 140 -1.50 -1.52 6.38
N VAL A 141 -1.16 -0.28 6.71
CA VAL A 141 0.24 0.17 6.84
C VAL A 141 1.00 -0.71 7.84
N LYS A 142 0.40 -0.98 9.01
CA LYS A 142 1.03 -1.85 10.00
C LYS A 142 1.14 -3.30 9.52
N ALA A 143 0.09 -3.87 8.93
CA ALA A 143 0.11 -5.24 8.44
C ALA A 143 1.17 -5.44 7.35
N MET A 144 1.31 -4.49 6.44
CA MET A 144 2.34 -4.52 5.40
C MET A 144 3.75 -4.46 6.01
N GLN A 145 3.96 -3.60 7.01
CA GLN A 145 5.24 -3.52 7.71
C GLN A 145 5.56 -4.81 8.48
N ASP A 146 4.59 -5.38 9.20
CA ASP A 146 4.76 -6.60 10.00
C ASP A 146 5.17 -7.80 9.13
N THR A 147 4.65 -7.88 7.91
CA THR A 147 4.82 -9.02 7.00
C THR A 147 6.00 -8.86 6.03
N ALA A 148 6.60 -7.68 5.96
CA ALA A 148 7.74 -7.37 5.10
C ALA A 148 9.08 -7.50 5.86
N GLN A 149 10.16 -7.70 5.08
CA GLN A 149 11.53 -7.41 5.55
C GLN A 149 11.84 -5.95 5.23
N ALA A 150 11.28 -5.04 6.02
CA ALA A 150 11.38 -3.63 5.71
C ALA A 150 12.71 -3.02 6.15
N GLY A 151 13.29 -2.19 5.27
CA GLY A 151 14.30 -1.20 5.62
C GLY A 151 13.69 0.00 6.35
N VAL A 152 14.44 1.09 6.47
CA VAL A 152 13.95 2.35 7.07
C VAL A 152 12.69 2.86 6.37
N ASP A 153 12.64 2.74 5.07
CA ASP A 153 11.53 3.16 4.20
C ASP A 153 10.20 2.52 4.59
N GLY A 154 10.23 1.25 5.03
CA GLY A 154 9.04 0.53 5.47
C GLY A 154 8.60 0.81 6.92
N GLU A 155 9.34 1.61 7.71
CA GLU A 155 9.07 1.88 9.13
C GLU A 155 7.99 2.98 9.32
N ALA A 156 6.82 2.77 8.75
CA ALA A 156 5.73 3.74 8.77
C ALA A 156 4.86 3.66 10.05
N ALA A 157 4.56 2.47 10.56
CA ALA A 157 3.73 2.27 11.76
C ALA A 157 4.55 2.28 13.05
N TYR A 158 5.75 1.74 13.00
CA TYR A 158 6.71 1.71 14.09
C TYR A 158 8.13 1.68 13.52
N LEU A 159 9.10 2.05 14.31
CA LEU A 159 10.49 2.12 13.87
C LEU A 159 11.41 1.32 14.80
N SER A 160 12.51 0.82 14.24
CA SER A 160 13.64 0.31 15.03
C SER A 160 14.58 1.49 15.30
N PRO A 161 14.77 1.91 16.56
CA PRO A 161 15.67 3.01 16.88
C PRO A 161 17.08 2.72 16.35
N ARG A 162 17.76 3.74 15.86
CA ARG A 162 19.13 3.66 15.35
C ARG A 162 20.02 4.64 16.07
N LEU A 163 21.22 4.17 16.41
CA LEU A 163 22.26 4.95 17.08
C LEU A 163 23.56 4.88 16.28
N PRO A 164 24.38 5.92 16.33
CA PRO A 164 25.71 5.89 15.73
C PRO A 164 26.56 4.75 16.31
N LYS A 165 27.23 4.00 15.45
CA LYS A 165 28.15 2.93 15.84
C LYS A 165 29.57 3.49 15.98
N GLY A 166 29.90 4.00 17.17
CA GLY A 166 31.17 4.68 17.41
C GLY A 166 31.35 5.86 16.44
N ASP A 167 32.57 6.11 16.00
CA ASP A 167 32.95 7.21 15.06
C ASP A 167 32.88 6.79 13.59
N THR A 168 32.21 5.69 13.26
CA THR A 168 32.24 5.11 11.90
C THR A 168 31.29 5.78 10.92
N GLY A 169 30.39 6.65 11.38
CA GLY A 169 29.27 7.19 10.58
C GLY A 169 28.21 6.15 10.19
N LEU A 170 28.32 4.92 10.68
CA LEU A 170 27.33 3.86 10.51
C LEU A 170 26.30 3.87 11.64
N LEU A 171 25.14 3.31 11.38
CA LEU A 171 24.06 3.18 12.37
C LEU A 171 23.84 1.72 12.76
N GLU A 172 23.55 1.50 14.04
CA GLU A 172 23.14 0.19 14.56
C GLU A 172 21.69 0.27 15.05
N GLY A 173 20.85 -0.66 14.58
CA GLY A 173 19.45 -0.76 14.99
C GLY A 173 19.30 -1.43 16.36
N ASP A 174 18.32 -0.98 17.15
CA ASP A 174 17.98 -1.61 18.41
C ASP A 174 17.47 -3.06 18.17
N ARG A 175 18.05 -4.01 18.90
CA ARG A 175 17.72 -5.44 18.78
C ARG A 175 16.60 -5.89 19.72
N LYS A 176 16.21 -5.06 20.68
CA LYS A 176 15.28 -5.44 21.76
C LYS A 176 13.90 -4.83 21.63
N ARG A 177 13.77 -3.70 20.93
CA ARG A 177 12.53 -2.92 20.89
C ARG A 177 12.24 -2.31 19.54
N TYR A 178 10.96 -2.07 19.33
CA TYR A 178 10.41 -1.15 18.35
C TYR A 178 9.76 0.02 19.08
N LEU A 179 9.76 1.20 18.46
CA LEU A 179 9.03 2.37 18.95
C LEU A 179 7.84 2.62 18.03
N ARG A 180 6.63 2.64 18.61
CA ARG A 180 5.44 3.04 17.86
C ARG A 180 5.56 4.49 17.41
N ARG A 181 5.16 4.76 16.16
CA ARG A 181 4.91 6.11 15.69
C ARG A 181 3.57 6.57 16.26
N PRO A 182 3.41 7.84 16.70
CA PRO A 182 2.12 8.35 17.14
C PRO A 182 1.14 8.39 15.95
N TYR A 183 -0.05 7.85 16.13
CA TYR A 183 -1.15 7.90 15.16
C TYR A 183 -2.39 8.50 15.80
N ARG A 184 -3.12 9.31 15.02
CA ARG A 184 -4.46 9.78 15.33
C ARG A 184 -5.40 9.28 14.24
N LEU A 185 -6.43 8.53 14.60
CA LEU A 185 -7.24 7.74 13.70
C LEU A 185 -8.67 8.24 13.63
N TRP A 186 -9.16 8.51 12.44
CA TRP A 186 -10.60 8.55 12.23
C TRP A 186 -11.12 7.12 12.16
N GLY A 187 -11.94 6.77 13.14
CA GLY A 187 -12.36 5.40 13.42
C GLY A 187 -11.52 4.73 14.50
N ARG A 188 -12.00 3.61 14.96
CA ARG A 188 -11.39 2.86 16.05
C ARG A 188 -10.61 1.66 15.51
N LEU A 189 -9.40 1.46 16.00
CA LEU A 189 -8.62 0.26 15.76
C LEU A 189 -8.42 -0.47 17.08
N ARG A 190 -8.88 -1.74 17.17
CA ARG A 190 -8.87 -2.54 18.41
C ARG A 190 -7.43 -2.90 18.87
N ALA A 191 -7.13 -4.18 19.06
CA ALA A 191 -5.87 -4.63 19.65
C ALA A 191 -4.67 -4.67 18.67
N PHE A 192 -4.91 -4.61 17.37
CA PHE A 192 -3.90 -4.79 16.32
C PHE A 192 -2.67 -3.87 16.45
N PRO A 193 -2.79 -2.57 16.80
CA PRO A 193 -1.63 -1.67 16.95
C PRO A 193 -0.68 -2.06 18.07
N HIS A 194 -1.13 -2.83 19.04
CA HIS A 194 -0.36 -3.19 20.23
C HIS A 194 0.47 -4.47 20.06
N ARG A 195 0.27 -5.19 18.97
CA ARG A 195 0.96 -6.46 18.70
C ARG A 195 2.37 -6.21 18.16
N SER A 196 3.37 -6.85 18.76
CA SER A 196 4.71 -6.87 18.19
C SER A 196 4.80 -7.93 17.10
N PRO A 197 5.35 -7.60 15.90
CA PRO A 197 5.52 -8.58 14.84
C PRO A 197 6.68 -9.55 15.09
N ALA A 198 7.50 -9.29 16.11
CA ALA A 198 8.66 -10.10 16.46
C ALA A 198 8.57 -10.58 17.91
N VAL A 199 8.74 -11.87 18.12
CA VAL A 199 8.69 -12.50 19.46
C VAL A 199 9.76 -11.95 20.42
N GLN A 200 10.90 -11.51 19.89
CA GLN A 200 12.06 -11.08 20.69
C GLN A 200 12.16 -9.56 20.89
N LYS A 201 11.21 -8.78 20.32
CA LYS A 201 11.21 -7.32 20.45
C LYS A 201 9.90 -6.85 21.09
N THR A 202 10.02 -5.94 22.04
CA THR A 202 8.87 -5.22 22.57
C THR A 202 8.45 -4.11 21.63
N LEU A 203 7.17 -3.78 21.60
CA LEU A 203 6.62 -2.64 20.88
C LEU A 203 6.23 -1.57 21.91
N GLU A 204 7.10 -0.57 22.10
CA GLU A 204 6.97 0.50 23.09
C GLU A 204 6.33 1.75 22.48
N GLY A 205 5.87 2.67 23.32
CA GLY A 205 5.30 3.96 22.95
C GLY A 205 3.80 4.04 23.25
N HIS A 206 3.25 5.24 23.06
CA HIS A 206 1.84 5.51 23.37
C HIS A 206 0.89 4.72 22.45
N PRO A 207 -0.29 4.32 22.95
CA PRO A 207 -1.36 3.79 22.11
C PRO A 207 -1.70 4.76 20.98
N TRP A 208 -2.19 4.23 19.87
CA TRP A 208 -2.80 5.06 18.83
C TRP A 208 -4.12 5.64 19.36
N GLU A 209 -4.40 6.90 19.02
CA GLU A 209 -5.51 7.66 19.56
C GLU A 209 -6.61 7.86 18.51
N GLU A 210 -7.86 7.97 18.95
CA GLU A 210 -8.96 8.39 18.08
C GLU A 210 -8.86 9.88 17.79
N ALA A 211 -9.08 10.28 16.55
CA ALA A 211 -9.14 11.67 16.14
C ALA A 211 -10.56 12.21 16.22
N SER A 212 -10.71 13.45 16.70
CA SER A 212 -11.97 14.19 16.57
C SER A 212 -12.23 14.55 15.08
N SER A 213 -13.46 14.82 14.73
CA SER A 213 -13.80 15.40 13.43
C SER A 213 -14.67 16.65 13.64
N PRO A 214 -14.18 17.85 13.24
CA PRO A 214 -12.86 18.15 12.71
C PRO A 214 -11.74 18.02 13.75
N LEU A 215 -10.52 17.71 13.29
CA LEU A 215 -9.31 17.67 14.12
C LEU A 215 -8.57 19.01 14.05
N ALA A 216 -8.31 19.63 15.20
CA ALA A 216 -7.50 20.85 15.28
C ALA A 216 -6.00 20.51 15.34
N LEU A 217 -5.20 21.14 14.47
CA LEU A 217 -3.75 21.00 14.37
C LEU A 217 -3.13 22.39 14.16
N GLY A 218 -2.80 23.08 15.25
CA GLY A 218 -2.34 24.48 15.20
C GLY A 218 -3.33 25.38 14.49
N PRO A 219 -2.93 26.11 13.42
CA PRO A 219 -3.82 26.99 12.68
C PRO A 219 -4.78 26.25 11.72
N PHE A 220 -4.73 24.91 11.67
CA PHE A 220 -5.51 24.10 10.73
C PHE A 220 -6.64 23.35 11.43
N ARG A 221 -7.75 23.14 10.72
CA ARG A 221 -8.81 22.23 11.11
C ARG A 221 -9.04 21.23 9.97
N VAL A 222 -8.96 19.95 10.27
CA VAL A 222 -8.92 18.87 9.27
C VAL A 222 -10.11 17.95 9.42
N GLU A 223 -10.80 17.71 8.32
CA GLU A 223 -11.81 16.65 8.17
C GLU A 223 -11.31 15.59 7.19
N ALA A 224 -11.49 14.31 7.53
CA ALA A 224 -11.30 13.22 6.58
C ALA A 224 -12.63 12.85 5.94
N LEU A 225 -12.67 12.82 4.63
CA LEU A 225 -13.83 12.49 3.82
C LEU A 225 -13.53 11.22 3.04
N PRO A 226 -14.15 10.08 3.38
CA PRO A 226 -13.88 8.80 2.71
C PRO A 226 -14.13 8.88 1.20
N VAL A 227 -13.24 8.28 0.40
CA VAL A 227 -13.35 8.17 -1.05
C VAL A 227 -13.23 6.72 -1.51
N ASP A 228 -13.66 6.44 -2.72
CA ASP A 228 -13.41 5.15 -3.37
C ASP A 228 -12.01 5.13 -3.98
N HIS A 229 -11.28 4.09 -3.64
CA HIS A 229 -10.00 3.73 -4.24
C HIS A 229 -9.84 2.21 -4.14
N SER A 230 -8.82 1.62 -4.83
CA SER A 230 -8.62 0.16 -4.81
C SER A 230 -8.24 -0.42 -3.45
N VAL A 231 -7.83 0.42 -2.50
CA VAL A 231 -7.45 0.07 -1.13
C VAL A 231 -8.48 0.64 -0.13
N PRO A 232 -8.95 -0.16 0.85
CA PRO A 232 -9.84 0.32 1.90
C PRO A 232 -9.22 1.43 2.74
N GLY A 233 -10.07 2.31 3.28
CA GLY A 233 -9.65 3.39 4.17
C GLY A 233 -9.15 4.64 3.46
N ALA A 234 -9.17 4.70 2.12
CA ALA A 234 -8.80 5.91 1.39
C ALA A 234 -9.70 7.09 1.74
N ALA A 235 -9.09 8.26 1.95
CA ALA A 235 -9.77 9.48 2.32
C ALA A 235 -9.15 10.72 1.67
N ALA A 236 -10.01 11.64 1.25
CA ALA A 236 -9.65 13.02 0.97
C ALA A 236 -9.61 13.83 2.26
N PHE A 237 -8.90 14.94 2.26
CA PHE A 237 -8.84 15.87 3.39
C PHE A 237 -9.37 17.24 3.01
N ALA A 238 -10.31 17.75 3.81
CA ALA A 238 -10.74 19.13 3.79
C ALA A 238 -10.01 19.85 4.94
N VAL A 239 -9.13 20.79 4.62
CA VAL A 239 -8.25 21.49 5.55
C VAL A 239 -8.63 22.97 5.58
N GLU A 240 -9.25 23.42 6.65
CA GLU A 240 -9.42 24.84 6.90
C GLU A 240 -8.08 25.44 7.27
N THR A 241 -7.66 26.48 6.54
CA THR A 241 -6.41 27.22 6.72
C THR A 241 -6.71 28.69 6.99
N PRO A 242 -5.73 29.50 7.43
CA PRO A 242 -5.92 30.95 7.59
C PRO A 242 -6.34 31.71 6.31
N GLU A 243 -6.16 31.10 5.12
CA GLU A 243 -6.50 31.70 3.81
C GLU A 243 -7.79 31.13 3.22
N GLY A 244 -8.33 30.04 3.76
CA GLY A 244 -9.53 29.39 3.27
C GLY A 244 -9.43 27.88 3.24
N LEU A 245 -10.42 27.24 2.65
CA LEU A 245 -10.52 25.78 2.59
C LEU A 245 -9.61 25.20 1.50
N VAL A 246 -8.66 24.38 1.90
CA VAL A 246 -7.85 23.55 1.01
C VAL A 246 -8.42 22.14 0.98
N VAL A 247 -8.65 21.59 -0.21
CA VAL A 247 -9.08 20.22 -0.39
C VAL A 247 -7.95 19.43 -1.05
N TYR A 248 -7.55 18.31 -0.45
CA TYR A 248 -6.61 17.34 -0.99
C TYR A 248 -7.33 16.01 -1.19
N THR A 249 -7.39 15.54 -2.43
CA THR A 249 -8.19 14.34 -2.74
C THR A 249 -7.49 13.03 -2.35
N GLY A 250 -6.14 13.02 -2.24
CA GLY A 250 -5.42 11.77 -2.40
C GLY A 250 -5.79 11.16 -3.76
N ASP A 251 -5.75 9.83 -3.83
CA ASP A 251 -6.23 9.09 -4.98
C ASP A 251 -7.70 8.74 -4.81
N LEU A 252 -8.47 8.88 -5.87
CA LEU A 252 -9.91 8.59 -5.86
C LEU A 252 -10.39 8.06 -7.21
N ARG A 253 -11.58 7.48 -7.20
CA ARG A 253 -12.36 7.10 -8.37
C ARG A 253 -13.85 7.01 -8.04
N ARG A 254 -14.71 6.76 -9.04
CA ARG A 254 -16.17 6.60 -8.88
C ARG A 254 -16.67 5.22 -9.34
N HIS A 255 -15.83 4.49 -10.05
CA HIS A 255 -16.19 3.25 -10.75
C HIS A 255 -15.83 1.96 -9.99
N GLY A 256 -15.31 2.06 -8.77
CA GLY A 256 -15.08 0.93 -7.89
C GLY A 256 -16.32 0.52 -7.09
N ARG A 257 -16.14 -0.44 -6.19
CA ARG A 257 -17.20 -0.96 -5.31
C ARG A 257 -17.76 0.11 -4.37
N TRP A 258 -16.92 1.04 -3.95
CA TRP A 258 -17.25 2.08 -2.98
C TRP A 258 -17.45 3.45 -3.61
N GLY A 259 -17.77 3.53 -4.90
CA GLY A 259 -18.00 4.78 -5.62
C GLY A 259 -18.95 5.75 -4.92
N ALA A 260 -19.93 5.23 -4.17
CA ALA A 260 -20.81 6.02 -3.32
C ALA A 260 -20.09 6.85 -2.24
N LYS A 261 -18.87 6.44 -1.80
CA LYS A 261 -18.03 7.23 -0.87
C LYS A 261 -17.55 8.51 -1.56
N THR A 262 -17.06 8.41 -2.81
CA THR A 262 -16.62 9.57 -3.59
C THR A 262 -17.80 10.50 -3.90
N GLU A 263 -18.97 9.95 -4.19
CA GLU A 263 -20.19 10.77 -4.34
C GLU A 263 -20.57 11.51 -3.05
N ALA A 264 -20.39 10.86 -1.90
CA ALA A 264 -20.64 11.48 -0.60
C ALA A 264 -19.61 12.59 -0.30
N PHE A 265 -18.32 12.36 -0.65
CA PHE A 265 -17.28 13.37 -0.57
C PHE A 265 -17.62 14.60 -1.42
N LEU A 266 -18.03 14.44 -2.67
CA LEU A 266 -18.44 15.56 -3.54
C LEU A 266 -19.61 16.34 -2.94
N ARG A 267 -20.64 15.64 -2.47
CA ARG A 267 -21.79 16.28 -1.78
C ARG A 267 -21.39 17.04 -0.51
N ALA A 268 -20.41 16.54 0.24
CA ALA A 268 -19.92 17.21 1.44
C ALA A 268 -19.20 18.55 1.14
N LEU A 269 -18.78 18.74 -0.10
CA LEU A 269 -18.16 19.99 -0.58
C LEU A 269 -19.16 20.94 -1.25
N GLU A 270 -20.38 20.50 -1.56
CA GLU A 270 -21.41 21.36 -2.15
C GLU A 270 -21.69 22.58 -1.29
N GLY A 271 -21.64 23.77 -1.90
CA GLY A 271 -21.86 25.03 -1.20
C GLY A 271 -20.70 25.52 -0.33
N ARG A 272 -19.59 24.75 -0.21
CA ARG A 272 -18.36 25.24 0.45
C ARG A 272 -17.50 25.98 -0.56
N GLU A 273 -16.98 27.16 -0.17
CA GLU A 273 -16.01 27.88 -1.00
C GLU A 273 -14.63 27.23 -0.83
N VAL A 274 -14.19 26.52 -1.89
CA VAL A 274 -12.87 25.87 -1.91
C VAL A 274 -11.85 26.87 -2.43
N PHE A 275 -10.92 27.26 -1.56
CA PHE A 275 -9.84 28.20 -1.88
C PHE A 275 -8.75 27.54 -2.75
N LEU A 276 -8.41 26.28 -2.47
CA LEU A 276 -7.43 25.53 -3.25
C LEU A 276 -7.84 24.06 -3.32
N LEU A 277 -7.83 23.50 -4.55
CA LEU A 277 -8.02 22.08 -4.80
C LEU A 277 -6.70 21.45 -5.27
N LEU A 278 -6.23 20.46 -4.50
CA LEU A 278 -5.13 19.57 -4.87
C LEU A 278 -5.74 18.22 -5.25
N VAL A 279 -5.83 17.95 -6.52
CA VAL A 279 -6.50 16.77 -7.09
C VAL A 279 -5.52 15.88 -7.82
N GLU A 280 -5.75 14.56 -7.76
CA GLU A 280 -5.00 13.61 -8.57
C GLU A 280 -5.21 13.87 -10.07
N GLY A 281 -4.26 13.40 -10.88
CA GLY A 281 -4.33 13.54 -12.34
C GLY A 281 -3.68 12.36 -13.05
N THR A 282 -3.59 11.20 -12.40
CA THR A 282 -2.87 10.02 -12.89
C THR A 282 -3.32 9.58 -14.29
N ARG A 283 -4.60 9.75 -14.60
CA ARG A 283 -5.20 9.37 -15.89
C ARG A 283 -5.64 10.56 -16.77
N LEU A 284 -5.09 11.74 -16.52
CA LEU A 284 -5.32 12.88 -17.42
C LEU A 284 -4.71 12.60 -18.80
N GLY A 285 -5.47 12.86 -19.87
CA GLY A 285 -5.06 12.59 -21.23
C GLY A 285 -5.29 11.14 -21.70
N GLU A 286 -5.77 10.25 -20.85
CA GLU A 286 -6.16 8.90 -21.26
C GLU A 286 -7.61 8.90 -21.76
N PRO A 287 -7.88 8.57 -23.05
CA PRO A 287 -9.22 8.58 -23.59
C PRO A 287 -10.06 7.40 -23.07
N GLY A 288 -11.35 7.62 -22.95
CA GLY A 288 -12.33 6.59 -22.67
C GLY A 288 -12.76 6.48 -21.20
N ARG A 289 -13.80 5.69 -20.96
CA ARG A 289 -14.30 5.44 -19.60
C ARG A 289 -13.48 4.37 -18.89
N ALA A 290 -13.40 4.44 -17.60
CA ALA A 290 -12.90 3.35 -16.81
C ALA A 290 -13.90 2.16 -16.80
N ARG A 291 -13.36 0.95 -16.80
CA ARG A 291 -14.13 -0.26 -16.52
C ARG A 291 -14.54 -0.24 -15.04
N THR A 292 -15.76 -0.66 -14.72
CA THR A 292 -16.19 -0.78 -13.33
C THR A 292 -15.69 -2.06 -12.69
N GLU A 293 -15.53 -2.09 -11.37
CA GLU A 293 -15.18 -3.33 -10.64
C GLU A 293 -16.26 -4.42 -10.82
N LYS A 294 -17.51 -4.01 -11.03
CA LYS A 294 -18.61 -4.93 -11.36
C LYS A 294 -18.38 -5.63 -12.72
N GLU A 295 -17.92 -4.91 -13.75
CA GLU A 295 -17.58 -5.48 -15.05
C GLU A 295 -16.37 -6.42 -14.95
N VAL A 296 -15.38 -6.08 -14.11
CA VAL A 296 -14.23 -6.95 -13.83
C VAL A 296 -14.68 -8.24 -13.15
N LYS A 297 -15.53 -8.15 -12.13
CA LYS A 297 -16.11 -9.34 -11.46
C LYS A 297 -16.86 -10.23 -12.46
N GLN A 298 -17.65 -9.66 -13.36
CA GLN A 298 -18.35 -10.42 -14.40
C GLN A 298 -17.39 -11.14 -15.35
N ALA A 299 -16.29 -10.47 -15.76
CA ALA A 299 -15.27 -11.08 -16.60
C ALA A 299 -14.54 -12.22 -15.88
N LEU A 300 -14.18 -12.01 -14.59
CA LEU A 300 -13.59 -13.07 -13.75
C LEU A 300 -14.53 -14.26 -13.61
N HIS A 301 -15.80 -14.03 -13.31
CA HIS A 301 -16.80 -15.10 -13.18
C HIS A 301 -16.91 -15.91 -14.45
N ALA A 302 -17.10 -15.26 -15.60
CA ALA A 302 -17.22 -15.92 -16.89
C ALA A 302 -15.98 -16.76 -17.23
N GLU A 303 -14.78 -16.26 -16.91
CA GLU A 303 -13.55 -16.96 -17.21
C GLU A 303 -13.31 -18.12 -16.23
N VAL A 304 -13.47 -17.92 -14.92
CA VAL A 304 -13.30 -18.99 -13.92
C VAL A 304 -14.27 -20.15 -14.18
N ALA A 305 -15.51 -19.86 -14.59
CA ALA A 305 -16.50 -20.89 -14.96
C ALA A 305 -16.07 -21.73 -16.16
N ARG A 306 -15.34 -21.18 -17.14
CA ARG A 306 -14.82 -21.94 -18.30
C ARG A 306 -13.79 -22.98 -17.91
N TRP A 307 -13.11 -22.81 -16.79
CA TRP A 307 -12.07 -23.70 -16.28
C TRP A 307 -12.61 -24.67 -15.23
N GLU A 308 -13.83 -25.16 -15.42
CA GLU A 308 -14.46 -26.12 -14.51
C GLU A 308 -13.56 -27.33 -14.24
N GLY A 309 -13.33 -27.64 -12.95
CA GLY A 309 -12.48 -28.74 -12.49
C GLY A 309 -10.99 -28.60 -12.83
N ALA A 310 -10.54 -27.47 -13.39
CA ALA A 310 -9.13 -27.17 -13.62
C ALA A 310 -8.63 -26.12 -12.62
N PRO A 311 -7.31 -26.07 -12.33
CA PRO A 311 -6.76 -25.03 -11.45
C PRO A 311 -6.91 -23.64 -12.03
N VAL A 312 -7.31 -22.68 -11.19
CA VAL A 312 -7.36 -21.26 -11.58
C VAL A 312 -6.66 -20.42 -10.53
N VAL A 313 -5.74 -19.60 -11.01
CA VAL A 313 -5.03 -18.57 -10.22
C VAL A 313 -5.53 -17.20 -10.65
N VAL A 314 -5.73 -16.29 -9.70
CA VAL A 314 -5.96 -14.86 -9.96
C VAL A 314 -4.86 -14.08 -9.28
N ASP A 315 -4.06 -13.38 -10.08
CA ASP A 315 -2.97 -12.51 -9.64
C ASP A 315 -3.44 -11.06 -9.60
N PHE A 316 -3.44 -10.45 -8.42
CA PHE A 316 -3.77 -9.05 -8.20
C PHE A 316 -2.89 -8.45 -7.11
N ALA A 317 -2.73 -7.13 -7.13
CA ALA A 317 -1.91 -6.43 -6.15
C ALA A 317 -2.37 -6.70 -4.71
N PRO A 318 -1.48 -7.03 -3.77
CA PRO A 318 -1.85 -7.47 -2.40
C PRO A 318 -2.72 -6.47 -1.63
N ARG A 319 -2.67 -5.18 -1.97
CA ARG A 319 -3.50 -4.13 -1.34
C ARG A 319 -4.81 -3.88 -2.07
N ASN A 320 -5.04 -4.52 -3.22
CA ASN A 320 -6.31 -4.44 -3.94
C ASN A 320 -7.34 -5.39 -3.30
N LEU A 321 -7.77 -5.03 -2.09
CA LEU A 321 -8.70 -5.84 -1.30
C LEU A 321 -10.12 -5.82 -1.87
N GLU A 322 -10.45 -4.84 -2.67
CA GLU A 322 -11.68 -4.85 -3.45
C GLU A 322 -11.70 -6.01 -4.46
N ARG A 323 -10.56 -6.27 -5.13
CA ARG A 323 -10.40 -7.41 -6.03
C ARG A 323 -10.48 -8.75 -5.28
N LEU A 324 -9.92 -8.81 -4.07
CA LEU A 324 -10.06 -9.99 -3.20
C LEU A 324 -11.54 -10.26 -2.90
N LEU A 325 -12.34 -9.24 -2.59
CA LEU A 325 -13.80 -9.38 -2.42
C LEU A 325 -14.48 -9.90 -3.69
N SER A 326 -14.13 -9.36 -4.85
CA SER A 326 -14.65 -9.83 -6.13
C SER A 326 -14.28 -11.31 -6.40
N CYS A 327 -13.03 -11.71 -6.09
CA CYS A 327 -12.58 -13.10 -6.20
C CYS A 327 -13.32 -14.02 -5.23
N LEU A 328 -13.58 -13.59 -3.99
CA LEU A 328 -14.33 -14.37 -3.01
C LEU A 328 -15.78 -14.62 -3.47
N GLU A 329 -16.44 -13.58 -3.98
CA GLU A 329 -17.78 -13.70 -4.54
C GLU A 329 -17.83 -14.62 -5.75
N VAL A 330 -16.88 -14.46 -6.70
CA VAL A 330 -16.77 -15.34 -7.87
C VAL A 330 -16.53 -16.79 -7.44
N ALA A 331 -15.59 -17.03 -6.52
CA ALA A 331 -15.32 -18.38 -6.03
C ALA A 331 -16.59 -19.04 -5.49
N ARG A 332 -17.35 -18.31 -4.66
CA ARG A 332 -18.64 -18.78 -4.11
C ARG A 332 -19.68 -19.09 -5.21
N GLU A 333 -19.82 -18.18 -6.17
CA GLU A 333 -20.80 -18.29 -7.25
C GLU A 333 -20.54 -19.49 -8.18
N VAL A 334 -19.26 -19.87 -8.36
CA VAL A 334 -18.85 -21.03 -9.17
C VAL A 334 -18.61 -22.31 -8.36
N GLY A 335 -18.95 -22.32 -7.05
CA GLY A 335 -18.81 -23.49 -6.18
C GLY A 335 -17.37 -23.81 -5.77
N ARG A 336 -16.44 -22.83 -5.82
CA ARG A 336 -15.06 -22.95 -5.34
C ARG A 336 -14.84 -22.27 -4.01
N ARG A 337 -13.73 -22.56 -3.36
CA ARG A 337 -13.26 -21.81 -2.18
C ARG A 337 -12.07 -20.93 -2.56
N LEU A 338 -12.04 -19.70 -2.06
CA LEU A 338 -10.91 -18.80 -2.27
C LEU A 338 -9.77 -19.17 -1.31
N VAL A 339 -8.59 -19.42 -1.86
CA VAL A 339 -7.34 -19.65 -1.11
C VAL A 339 -6.47 -18.42 -1.21
N VAL A 340 -6.02 -17.93 -0.05
CA VAL A 340 -5.16 -16.75 0.10
C VAL A 340 -3.86 -17.12 0.82
N THR A 341 -2.86 -16.23 0.79
CA THR A 341 -1.63 -16.40 1.56
C THR A 341 -1.83 -16.00 3.03
N ALA A 342 -0.92 -16.42 3.91
CA ALA A 342 -0.90 -15.97 5.29
C ALA A 342 -0.74 -14.44 5.43
N LYS A 343 -0.03 -13.79 4.49
CA LYS A 343 0.12 -12.33 4.45
C LYS A 343 -1.21 -11.64 4.16
N ASP A 344 -1.97 -12.14 3.20
CA ASP A 344 -3.30 -11.60 2.87
C ASP A 344 -4.25 -11.76 4.04
N ALA A 345 -4.24 -12.93 4.69
CA ALA A 345 -5.06 -13.18 5.88
C ALA A 345 -4.69 -12.26 7.05
N TYR A 346 -3.39 -11.99 7.24
CA TYR A 346 -2.93 -11.06 8.27
C TYR A 346 -3.39 -9.63 8.00
N LEU A 347 -3.39 -9.22 6.74
CA LEU A 347 -3.91 -7.93 6.30
C LEU A 347 -5.42 -7.83 6.53
N LEU A 348 -6.18 -8.88 6.16
CA LEU A 348 -7.62 -8.97 6.42
C LEU A 348 -7.93 -8.93 7.91
N TRP A 349 -7.12 -9.57 8.75
CA TRP A 349 -7.28 -9.51 10.20
C TRP A 349 -7.09 -8.08 10.73
N GLY A 350 -6.04 -7.37 10.27
CA GLY A 350 -5.84 -5.96 10.62
C GLY A 350 -7.05 -5.09 10.24
N LEU A 351 -7.63 -5.31 9.07
CA LEU A 351 -8.84 -4.61 8.63
C LEU A 351 -10.06 -4.97 9.45
N ALA A 352 -10.26 -6.23 9.81
CA ALA A 352 -11.35 -6.66 10.68
C ALA A 352 -11.29 -6.01 12.07
N GLU A 353 -10.08 -5.70 12.55
CA GLU A 353 -9.88 -4.94 13.79
C GLU A 353 -10.26 -3.44 13.66
N ALA A 354 -10.18 -2.88 12.44
CA ALA A 354 -10.52 -1.49 12.13
C ALA A 354 -11.99 -1.32 11.72
N GLU A 355 -12.46 -2.17 10.84
CA GLU A 355 -13.79 -2.15 10.23
C GLU A 355 -14.34 -3.59 10.22
N PRO A 356 -15.06 -4.06 11.27
CA PRO A 356 -15.51 -5.44 11.37
C PRO A 356 -16.35 -5.92 10.19
N ASP A 357 -17.29 -5.10 9.72
CA ASP A 357 -18.09 -5.40 8.53
C ASP A 357 -17.47 -4.71 7.29
N PRO A 358 -17.13 -5.44 6.22
CA PRO A 358 -17.37 -6.87 5.99
C PRO A 358 -16.21 -7.79 6.38
N TRP A 359 -15.10 -7.25 6.94
CA TRP A 359 -13.80 -7.92 6.96
C TRP A 359 -13.72 -9.13 7.92
N GLU A 360 -14.46 -9.14 9.04
CA GLU A 360 -14.56 -10.33 9.90
C GLU A 360 -15.16 -11.52 9.16
N ARG A 361 -16.22 -11.28 8.40
CA ARG A 361 -16.85 -12.32 7.57
C ARG A 361 -15.91 -12.81 6.48
N VAL A 362 -15.27 -11.89 5.76
CA VAL A 362 -14.31 -12.22 4.70
C VAL A 362 -13.17 -13.09 5.24
N LEU A 363 -12.60 -12.71 6.39
CA LEU A 363 -11.54 -13.45 7.06
C LEU A 363 -11.97 -14.88 7.43
N GLY A 364 -13.20 -15.06 7.90
CA GLY A 364 -13.75 -16.37 8.25
C GLY A 364 -14.12 -17.26 7.05
N GLU A 365 -14.28 -16.68 5.86
CA GLU A 365 -14.68 -17.42 4.65
C GLU A 365 -13.49 -17.85 3.77
N VAL A 366 -12.38 -17.11 3.79
CA VAL A 366 -11.19 -17.47 3.01
C VAL A 366 -10.44 -18.66 3.62
N LEU A 367 -9.78 -19.44 2.76
CA LEU A 367 -8.84 -20.46 3.19
C LEU A 367 -7.43 -19.91 3.15
N VAL A 368 -6.69 -20.07 4.24
CA VAL A 368 -5.30 -19.62 4.33
C VAL A 368 -4.38 -20.80 4.04
N LEU A 369 -3.59 -20.68 2.96
CA LEU A 369 -2.60 -21.69 2.60
C LEU A 369 -1.50 -21.72 3.68
N LYS A 370 -1.36 -22.86 4.34
CA LYS A 370 -0.26 -23.11 5.27
C LYS A 370 1.02 -23.38 4.48
N GLU A 371 2.13 -22.88 4.97
CA GLU A 371 3.44 -23.15 4.39
C GLU A 371 4.31 -23.89 5.37
N ASP A 372 5.00 -24.90 4.88
CA ASP A 372 6.06 -25.54 5.65
C ASP A 372 7.27 -24.64 5.74
N LYS A 373 7.57 -24.18 6.95
CA LYS A 373 8.68 -23.28 7.22
C LYS A 373 9.52 -23.80 8.38
N ASN A 374 10.83 -23.75 8.21
CA ASN A 374 11.75 -24.05 9.29
C ASN A 374 11.63 -23.08 10.49
N ARG A 375 11.15 -21.86 10.23
CA ARG A 375 10.95 -20.81 11.24
C ARG A 375 9.75 -19.96 10.92
N THR A 376 8.79 -19.92 11.83
CA THR A 376 7.60 -19.06 11.74
C THR A 376 7.89 -17.70 12.37
N SER A 377 7.53 -16.62 11.69
CA SER A 377 7.65 -15.25 12.20
C SER A 377 6.61 -14.99 13.32
N GLY A 378 6.83 -13.92 14.11
CA GLY A 378 5.93 -13.58 15.22
C GLY A 378 4.54 -13.20 14.76
N TRP A 379 4.43 -12.41 13.66
CA TRP A 379 3.15 -12.03 13.09
C TRP A 379 2.35 -13.24 12.59
N GLU A 380 3.02 -14.21 11.99
CA GLU A 380 2.38 -15.41 11.47
C GLU A 380 1.90 -16.34 12.57
N ARG A 381 2.66 -16.47 13.68
CA ARG A 381 2.17 -17.18 14.88
C ARG A 381 0.92 -16.51 15.45
N ALA A 382 0.94 -15.17 15.58
CA ALA A 382 -0.22 -14.44 16.07
C ALA A 382 -1.45 -14.67 15.17
N LEU A 383 -1.27 -14.73 13.84
CA LEU A 383 -2.34 -15.06 12.92
C LEU A 383 -2.95 -16.43 13.22
N TRP A 384 -2.12 -17.46 13.39
CA TRP A 384 -2.61 -18.82 13.63
C TRP A 384 -3.17 -19.05 15.03
N ASP A 385 -2.63 -18.36 16.03
CA ASP A 385 -3.02 -18.56 17.44
C ASP A 385 -4.24 -17.73 17.85
N GLU A 386 -4.46 -16.56 17.23
CA GLU A 386 -5.42 -15.58 17.73
C GLU A 386 -6.51 -15.16 16.70
N ALA A 387 -6.22 -15.23 15.39
CA ALA A 387 -7.20 -14.84 14.39
C ALA A 387 -8.17 -16.00 14.04
N PRO A 388 -9.45 -15.69 13.71
CA PRO A 388 -10.43 -16.71 13.36
C PRO A 388 -10.27 -17.21 11.91
N VAL A 389 -9.07 -17.71 11.57
CA VAL A 389 -8.72 -18.14 10.21
C VAL A 389 -8.89 -19.65 10.03
N GLN A 390 -9.28 -20.06 8.82
CA GLN A 390 -9.31 -21.46 8.40
C GLN A 390 -8.06 -21.76 7.58
N GLY A 391 -7.19 -22.64 8.08
CA GLY A 391 -6.00 -23.08 7.36
C GLY A 391 -6.28 -24.29 6.49
N ALA A 392 -5.57 -24.39 5.35
CA ALA A 392 -5.50 -25.58 4.53
C ALA A 392 -4.03 -25.92 4.24
N SER A 393 -3.66 -27.19 4.34
CA SER A 393 -2.32 -27.63 3.98
C SER A 393 -2.16 -27.65 2.45
N PRO A 394 -0.94 -27.53 1.90
CA PRO A 394 -0.70 -27.71 0.48
C PRO A 394 -1.17 -29.07 -0.04
N GLU A 395 -1.07 -30.12 0.77
CA GLU A 395 -1.54 -31.48 0.44
C GLU A 395 -3.06 -31.53 0.28
N GLU A 396 -3.82 -30.86 1.18
CA GLU A 396 -5.28 -30.79 1.09
C GLU A 396 -5.70 -30.05 -0.18
N VAL A 397 -5.09 -28.90 -0.46
CA VAL A 397 -5.39 -28.10 -1.67
C VAL A 397 -5.03 -28.87 -2.94
N ALA A 398 -3.89 -29.57 -2.95
CA ALA A 398 -3.41 -30.34 -4.10
C ALA A 398 -4.25 -31.60 -4.42
N GLN A 399 -5.08 -32.09 -3.48
CA GLN A 399 -5.97 -33.21 -3.75
C GLN A 399 -7.02 -32.90 -4.81
N ASP A 400 -7.48 -31.64 -4.87
CA ASP A 400 -8.44 -31.19 -5.88
C ASP A 400 -8.29 -29.69 -6.16
N LEU A 401 -7.27 -29.32 -6.92
CA LEU A 401 -7.01 -27.92 -7.29
C LEU A 401 -8.17 -27.25 -8.00
N GLY A 402 -9.03 -28.05 -8.66
CA GLY A 402 -10.24 -27.56 -9.34
C GLY A 402 -11.32 -27.03 -8.40
N SER A 403 -11.31 -27.43 -7.13
CA SER A 403 -12.24 -26.94 -6.11
C SER A 403 -11.86 -25.59 -5.50
N TYR A 404 -10.72 -25.03 -5.91
CA TYR A 404 -10.23 -23.78 -5.36
C TYR A 404 -10.03 -22.70 -6.43
N LEU A 405 -10.17 -21.45 -6.01
CA LEU A 405 -9.66 -20.26 -6.70
C LEU A 405 -8.44 -19.77 -5.89
N LEU A 406 -7.25 -19.74 -6.52
CA LEU A 406 -6.01 -19.41 -5.84
C LEU A 406 -5.67 -17.95 -6.04
N ALA A 407 -5.68 -17.16 -4.97
CA ALA A 407 -5.19 -15.77 -4.97
C ALA A 407 -3.67 -15.81 -4.70
N LEU A 408 -2.88 -15.95 -5.76
CA LEU A 408 -1.43 -16.02 -5.70
C LEU A 408 -0.84 -15.08 -6.75
N GLY A 409 0.04 -14.17 -6.30
CA GLY A 409 0.71 -13.24 -7.19
C GLY A 409 1.97 -13.80 -7.83
N PHE A 410 2.61 -12.99 -8.67
CA PHE A 410 3.87 -13.32 -9.34
C PHE A 410 4.94 -13.82 -8.36
N TYR A 411 5.09 -13.16 -7.21
CA TYR A 411 6.11 -13.52 -6.21
C TYR A 411 5.83 -14.83 -5.46
N GLU A 412 4.63 -15.40 -5.63
CA GLU A 412 4.23 -16.70 -5.08
C GLU A 412 4.16 -17.81 -6.14
N VAL A 413 4.62 -17.57 -7.37
CA VAL A 413 4.54 -18.55 -8.48
C VAL A 413 5.22 -19.87 -8.17
N ASN A 414 6.28 -19.88 -7.35
CA ASN A 414 6.95 -21.10 -6.89
C ASN A 414 6.05 -22.02 -6.05
N ARG A 415 5.04 -21.49 -5.35
CA ARG A 415 4.06 -22.28 -4.60
C ARG A 415 3.19 -23.12 -5.52
N LEU A 416 2.95 -22.67 -6.75
CA LEU A 416 2.27 -23.48 -7.76
C LEU A 416 3.06 -24.73 -8.11
N LEU A 417 4.41 -24.66 -8.06
CA LEU A 417 5.25 -25.85 -8.27
C LEU A 417 4.98 -26.89 -7.17
N ASP A 418 4.95 -26.46 -5.90
CA ASP A 418 4.71 -27.37 -4.78
C ASP A 418 3.33 -28.01 -4.90
N LEU A 419 2.29 -27.23 -5.19
CA LEU A 419 0.94 -27.75 -5.41
C LEU A 419 0.88 -28.75 -6.58
N ARG A 420 1.58 -28.49 -7.70
CA ARG A 420 1.65 -29.40 -8.85
C ARG A 420 2.38 -30.70 -8.54
N LEU A 421 3.46 -30.64 -7.74
CA LEU A 421 4.19 -31.84 -7.30
C LEU A 421 3.33 -32.69 -6.36
N LEU A 422 2.62 -32.06 -5.43
CA LEU A 422 1.73 -32.74 -4.50
C LEU A 422 0.52 -33.36 -5.22
N GLU A 423 -0.06 -32.67 -6.20
CA GLU A 423 -1.13 -33.19 -7.06
C GLU A 423 -0.69 -34.52 -7.73
N ARG A 424 0.52 -34.57 -8.32
CA ARG A 424 1.10 -35.78 -8.90
C ARG A 424 1.35 -36.86 -7.86
N LYS A 425 1.89 -36.49 -6.69
CA LYS A 425 2.13 -37.43 -5.58
C LYS A 425 0.84 -38.05 -5.06
N ALA A 426 -0.28 -37.32 -5.11
CA ALA A 426 -1.61 -37.81 -4.80
C ALA A 426 -2.22 -38.72 -5.90
N GLY A 427 -1.45 -39.05 -6.96
CA GLY A 427 -1.90 -39.89 -8.07
C GLY A 427 -2.87 -39.22 -9.05
N ARG A 428 -2.97 -37.88 -8.99
CA ARG A 428 -3.82 -37.09 -9.90
C ARG A 428 -3.06 -36.81 -11.21
N VAL A 429 -3.79 -36.78 -12.32
CA VAL A 429 -3.26 -36.29 -13.58
C VAL A 429 -3.46 -34.78 -13.63
N PRO A 430 -2.37 -33.99 -13.63
CA PRO A 430 -2.50 -32.54 -13.67
C PRO A 430 -3.26 -32.09 -14.92
N ARG A 431 -4.30 -31.27 -14.70
CA ARG A 431 -5.04 -30.57 -15.78
C ARG A 431 -4.36 -29.26 -16.06
N ARG A 432 -4.35 -28.81 -17.31
CA ARG A 432 -3.93 -27.45 -17.66
C ARG A 432 -4.72 -26.44 -16.86
N GLY A 433 -4.05 -25.45 -16.27
CA GLY A 433 -4.67 -24.42 -15.47
C GLY A 433 -4.77 -23.07 -16.17
N ALA A 434 -5.50 -22.13 -15.57
CA ALA A 434 -5.54 -20.71 -15.96
C ALA A 434 -4.81 -19.85 -14.93
N TYR A 435 -4.04 -18.89 -15.42
CA TYR A 435 -3.45 -17.82 -14.63
C TYR A 435 -4.03 -16.48 -15.13
N ILE A 436 -4.88 -15.87 -14.34
CA ILE A 436 -5.59 -14.64 -14.68
C ILE A 436 -4.79 -13.48 -14.10
N PHE A 437 -4.14 -12.69 -14.97
CA PHE A 437 -3.43 -11.47 -14.59
C PHE A 437 -4.42 -10.32 -14.40
N SER A 438 -4.71 -10.00 -13.16
CA SER A 438 -5.70 -9.01 -12.74
C SER A 438 -5.06 -7.72 -12.22
N ASN A 439 -3.86 -7.40 -12.70
CA ASN A 439 -3.07 -6.23 -12.34
C ASN A 439 -3.02 -5.20 -13.48
N SER A 440 -2.59 -3.97 -13.14
CA SER A 440 -2.14 -2.99 -14.14
C SER A 440 -0.84 -3.44 -14.79
N TYR A 441 -0.69 -3.12 -16.06
CA TYR A 441 0.49 -3.40 -16.83
C TYR A 441 0.87 -2.17 -17.67
N TRP A 442 2.02 -1.58 -17.38
CA TRP A 442 2.54 -0.35 -17.99
C TRP A 442 3.64 -0.63 -19.02
N ALA A 443 4.11 -1.89 -19.12
CA ALA A 443 5.25 -2.32 -19.93
C ALA A 443 6.53 -1.51 -19.70
N ASP A 444 6.79 -1.09 -18.46
CA ASP A 444 8.11 -0.63 -18.08
C ASP A 444 9.11 -1.82 -18.11
N GLN A 445 10.40 -1.51 -18.02
CA GLN A 445 11.43 -2.54 -18.17
C GLN A 445 11.33 -3.66 -17.12
N GLU A 446 10.99 -3.31 -15.88
CA GLU A 446 10.86 -4.25 -14.78
C GLU A 446 9.65 -5.18 -15.00
N GLN A 447 8.49 -4.61 -15.30
CA GLN A 447 7.29 -5.40 -15.59
C GLN A 447 7.43 -6.30 -16.81
N ILE A 448 8.18 -5.88 -17.85
CA ILE A 448 8.45 -6.73 -19.02
C ILE A 448 9.27 -7.95 -18.60
N LEU A 449 10.33 -7.76 -17.80
CA LEU A 449 11.16 -8.85 -17.29
C LEU A 449 10.36 -9.80 -16.39
N ASP A 450 9.59 -9.25 -15.45
CA ASP A 450 8.72 -10.05 -14.58
C ASP A 450 7.72 -10.90 -15.37
N LEU A 451 7.12 -10.32 -16.40
CA LEU A 451 6.20 -11.05 -17.27
C LEU A 451 6.89 -12.15 -18.06
N GLU A 452 8.11 -11.93 -18.58
CA GLU A 452 8.89 -12.95 -19.27
C GLU A 452 9.25 -14.11 -18.32
N VAL A 453 9.63 -13.78 -17.07
CA VAL A 453 9.88 -14.79 -16.03
C VAL A 453 8.59 -15.56 -15.69
N LEU A 454 7.48 -14.84 -15.48
CA LEU A 454 6.19 -15.49 -15.22
C LEU A 454 5.79 -16.45 -16.34
N LEU A 455 5.91 -16.04 -17.60
CA LEU A 455 5.59 -16.87 -18.76
C LEU A 455 6.43 -18.16 -18.77
N ALA A 456 7.72 -18.08 -18.45
CA ALA A 456 8.59 -19.26 -18.37
C ALA A 456 8.13 -20.24 -17.27
N TRP A 457 7.72 -19.74 -16.11
CA TRP A 457 7.14 -20.55 -15.04
C TRP A 457 5.82 -21.20 -15.46
N LEU A 458 4.88 -20.40 -16.00
CA LEU A 458 3.55 -20.87 -16.40
C LEU A 458 3.63 -21.96 -17.48
N GLN A 459 4.56 -21.83 -18.42
CA GLN A 459 4.81 -22.86 -19.42
C GLN A 459 5.24 -24.20 -18.79
N ARG A 460 6.12 -24.16 -17.78
CA ARG A 460 6.59 -25.36 -17.07
C ARG A 460 5.53 -25.98 -16.16
N LEU A 461 4.65 -25.15 -15.62
CA LEU A 461 3.57 -25.57 -14.71
C LEU A 461 2.28 -25.94 -15.45
N ASP A 462 2.25 -25.80 -16.78
CA ASP A 462 1.07 -26.01 -17.64
C ASP A 462 -0.11 -25.13 -17.24
N PHE A 463 0.16 -23.81 -17.13
CA PHE A 463 -0.86 -22.77 -16.97
C PHE A 463 -0.94 -21.88 -18.20
N HIS A 464 -2.15 -21.47 -18.52
CA HIS A 464 -2.45 -20.53 -19.59
C HIS A 464 -2.59 -19.11 -19.03
N LEU A 465 -1.78 -18.15 -19.52
CA LEU A 465 -1.86 -16.74 -19.10
C LEU A 465 -3.05 -16.05 -19.77
N LEU A 466 -3.84 -15.35 -18.96
CA LEU A 466 -4.97 -14.52 -19.40
C LEU A 466 -4.81 -13.08 -18.89
N PRO A 467 -5.11 -12.06 -19.72
CA PRO A 467 -5.55 -12.17 -21.11
C PRO A 467 -4.41 -12.62 -22.04
N GLU A 468 -4.73 -13.38 -23.07
CA GLU A 468 -3.74 -13.96 -24.04
C GLU A 468 -2.86 -12.89 -24.70
N GLY A 469 -3.37 -11.66 -24.83
CA GLY A 469 -2.63 -10.55 -25.40
C GLY A 469 -1.32 -10.24 -24.67
N LEU A 470 -1.26 -10.41 -23.35
CA LEU A 470 -0.03 -10.21 -22.57
C LEU A 470 1.10 -11.15 -22.99
N ALA A 471 0.79 -12.39 -23.30
CA ALA A 471 1.78 -13.36 -23.77
C ALA A 471 2.32 -13.05 -25.17
N ARG A 472 1.54 -12.34 -26.00
CA ARG A 472 1.88 -12.03 -27.39
C ARG A 472 2.56 -10.66 -27.56
N LEU A 473 2.16 -9.69 -26.73
CA LEU A 473 2.57 -8.30 -26.84
C LEU A 473 3.09 -7.74 -25.51
N PRO A 474 4.12 -8.36 -24.90
CA PRO A 474 4.59 -7.92 -23.59
C PRO A 474 5.15 -6.48 -23.58
N ARG A 475 5.52 -5.93 -24.74
CA ARG A 475 6.11 -4.58 -24.90
C ARG A 475 5.12 -3.54 -25.45
N ASP A 476 3.88 -3.93 -25.72
CA ASP A 476 2.83 -3.04 -26.21
C ASP A 476 1.56 -3.15 -25.34
N PRO A 477 1.54 -2.45 -24.19
CA PRO A 477 0.38 -2.48 -23.31
C PRO A 477 -0.87 -1.86 -23.92
N ALA A 478 -0.73 -0.92 -24.84
CA ALA A 478 -1.86 -0.27 -25.50
C ALA A 478 -2.65 -1.25 -26.40
N GLY A 479 -1.97 -2.28 -26.90
CA GLY A 479 -2.60 -3.36 -27.69
C GLY A 479 -3.30 -4.43 -26.85
N VAL A 480 -3.16 -4.42 -25.53
CA VAL A 480 -3.70 -5.46 -24.66
C VAL A 480 -4.91 -4.94 -23.88
N GLN A 481 -6.10 -5.42 -24.25
CA GLN A 481 -7.29 -5.20 -23.43
C GLN A 481 -7.31 -6.21 -22.27
N ASN A 482 -7.19 -5.71 -21.04
CA ASN A 482 -7.31 -6.55 -19.84
C ASN A 482 -8.72 -6.43 -19.24
N PRO A 483 -9.62 -7.40 -19.47
CA PRO A 483 -10.97 -7.37 -18.90
C PRO A 483 -11.00 -7.65 -17.39
N PHE A 484 -9.90 -8.14 -16.83
CA PHE A 484 -9.76 -8.55 -15.45
C PHE A 484 -9.18 -7.46 -14.55
N HIS A 485 -8.95 -6.25 -15.11
CA HIS A 485 -8.38 -5.13 -14.37
C HIS A 485 -9.18 -3.85 -14.58
N THR A 486 -9.21 -3.02 -13.55
CA THR A 486 -9.61 -1.60 -13.61
C THR A 486 -8.69 -0.77 -12.75
N SER A 487 -8.46 0.47 -13.17
CA SER A 487 -7.59 1.43 -12.48
C SER A 487 -8.15 1.80 -11.10
N GLY A 488 -7.25 2.07 -10.16
CA GLY A 488 -7.58 2.71 -8.89
C GLY A 488 -7.90 4.20 -8.99
N HIS A 489 -7.64 4.81 -10.16
CA HIS A 489 -7.67 6.26 -10.38
C HIS A 489 -8.84 6.70 -11.25
N ALA A 490 -9.33 7.91 -11.00
CA ALA A 490 -10.39 8.54 -11.77
C ALA A 490 -9.98 8.73 -13.23
N PRO A 491 -10.86 8.42 -14.22
CA PRO A 491 -10.66 8.84 -15.60
C PRO A 491 -10.79 10.36 -15.70
N GLU A 492 -10.21 10.94 -16.76
CA GLU A 492 -10.29 12.38 -17.02
C GLU A 492 -11.73 12.93 -16.95
N SER A 493 -12.70 12.17 -17.48
CA SER A 493 -14.12 12.55 -17.45
C SER A 493 -14.73 12.72 -16.06
N ASP A 494 -14.13 12.13 -15.04
CA ASP A 494 -14.58 12.22 -13.64
C ASP A 494 -13.85 13.34 -12.86
N LEU A 495 -12.73 13.86 -13.41
CA LEU A 495 -11.91 14.92 -12.82
C LEU A 495 -12.28 16.31 -13.36
N LEU A 496 -12.83 16.41 -14.57
CA LEU A 496 -13.28 17.64 -15.23
C LEU A 496 -14.79 17.86 -15.03
#